data_119ef07d9c0cdea9b5dc2f9c238a8f0d
#
_entry.id   119ef07d9c0cdea9b5dc2f9c238a8f0d
#
_cell.length_a   1.000
_cell.length_b   1.000
_cell.length_c   1.000
_cell.angle_alpha   90.00
_cell.angle_beta   90.00
_cell.angle_gamma   90.00
#
_symmetry.space_group_name_H-M   'P 1'
#
loop_
_entity.id
_entity.type
_entity.pdbx_description
1 polymer ?
#
loop_
_entity_poly.entity_id
_entity_poly.type
_entity_poly.pdbx_seq_one_letter_code
_entity_poly.pdbx_strand_id
1 'polypeptide(L)'
;MRNGDEVLRISGPSNEILRCERILLNLLGRMSGVATNTQRWVSEARDIGIACTRKTDWGLLDKWAVHVGGGLTHRLSRADALMIKENDLASLAPGISDECTAVGVAVAGIDMASHAEFVVIEVRDECQALAASRKWDEMQINLGGCERIVLLLDNMTPD
;
A
#
# COMPACT_ATOMS: atom_id res chain seq x y z
N MET A 1 -15.82 -21.92 -2.82
CA MET A 1 -17.26 -22.12 -3.15
C MET A 1 -17.35 -23.10 -4.29
N ARG A 2 -18.40 -23.91 -4.31
CA ARG A 2 -18.69 -24.91 -5.35
C ARG A 2 -19.81 -24.38 -6.25
N ASN A 3 -19.95 -24.96 -7.43
CA ASN A 3 -21.09 -24.64 -8.29
C ASN A 3 -22.41 -25.01 -7.59
N GLY A 4 -23.33 -24.04 -7.49
CA GLY A 4 -24.60 -24.18 -6.77
C GLY A 4 -24.60 -23.71 -5.32
N ASP A 5 -23.47 -23.28 -4.77
CA ASP A 5 -23.45 -22.68 -3.43
C ASP A 5 -24.23 -21.33 -3.43
N GLU A 6 -24.99 -21.11 -2.39
CA GLU A 6 -25.69 -19.81 -2.19
C GLU A 6 -24.67 -18.77 -1.70
N VAL A 7 -24.50 -17.69 -2.45
CA VAL A 7 -23.55 -16.61 -2.13
C VAL A 7 -24.22 -15.42 -1.47
N LEU A 8 -25.49 -15.18 -1.78
CA LEU A 8 -26.26 -14.06 -1.27
C LEU A 8 -27.75 -14.37 -1.31
N ARG A 9 -28.47 -14.01 -0.26
CA ARG A 9 -29.92 -14.05 -0.23
C ARG A 9 -30.44 -12.65 0.07
N ILE A 10 -31.41 -12.19 -0.73
CA ILE A 10 -32.03 -10.87 -0.58
C ILE A 10 -33.53 -11.08 -0.38
N SER A 11 -34.09 -10.40 0.60
CA SER A 11 -35.54 -10.43 0.89
C SER A 11 -36.04 -9.00 1.04
N GLY A 12 -37.21 -8.71 0.45
CA GLY A 12 -37.81 -7.39 0.47
C GLY A 12 -38.89 -7.23 -0.60
N PRO A 13 -39.46 -6.02 -0.76
CA PRO A 13 -40.42 -5.72 -1.82
C PRO A 13 -39.76 -5.91 -3.21
N SER A 14 -40.46 -6.57 -4.12
CA SER A 14 -39.94 -6.93 -5.44
C SER A 14 -39.44 -5.74 -6.24
N ASN A 15 -40.16 -4.62 -6.19
CA ASN A 15 -39.76 -3.39 -6.89
C ASN A 15 -38.43 -2.83 -6.38
N GLU A 16 -38.15 -2.90 -5.08
CA GLU A 16 -36.90 -2.45 -4.50
C GLU A 16 -35.72 -3.40 -4.84
N ILE A 17 -35.99 -4.71 -4.75
CA ILE A 17 -34.99 -5.71 -5.14
C ILE A 17 -34.58 -5.51 -6.60
N LEU A 18 -35.56 -5.40 -7.53
CA LEU A 18 -35.27 -5.21 -8.96
C LEU A 18 -34.51 -3.92 -9.26
N ARG A 19 -34.72 -2.85 -8.49
CA ARG A 19 -33.96 -1.59 -8.63
C ARG A 19 -32.51 -1.72 -8.23
N CYS A 20 -32.19 -2.54 -7.23
CA CYS A 20 -30.85 -2.69 -6.66
C CYS A 20 -30.09 -3.90 -7.22
N GLU A 21 -30.76 -4.89 -7.77
CA GLU A 21 -30.19 -6.18 -8.18
C GLU A 21 -28.91 -6.02 -9.00
N ARG A 22 -28.95 -5.25 -10.07
CA ARG A 22 -27.78 -5.10 -10.97
C ARG A 22 -26.58 -4.49 -10.28
N ILE A 23 -26.80 -3.51 -9.43
CA ILE A 23 -25.73 -2.84 -8.66
C ILE A 23 -25.11 -3.85 -7.69
N LEU A 24 -25.92 -4.60 -6.95
CA LEU A 24 -25.45 -5.61 -6.00
C LEU A 24 -24.65 -6.72 -6.69
N LEU A 25 -25.15 -7.23 -7.82
CA LEU A 25 -24.44 -8.25 -8.59
C LEU A 25 -23.11 -7.76 -9.16
N ASN A 26 -23.05 -6.51 -9.64
CA ASN A 26 -21.82 -5.92 -10.15
C ASN A 26 -20.79 -5.73 -9.02
N LEU A 27 -21.22 -5.24 -7.84
CA LEU A 27 -20.37 -5.11 -6.66
C LEU A 27 -19.81 -6.48 -6.23
N LEU A 28 -20.69 -7.45 -6.06
CA LEU A 28 -20.32 -8.80 -5.64
C LEU A 28 -19.35 -9.43 -6.64
N GLY A 29 -19.65 -9.33 -7.94
CA GLY A 29 -18.82 -9.89 -9.00
C GLY A 29 -17.42 -9.27 -9.03
N ARG A 30 -17.32 -7.93 -8.98
CA ARG A 30 -16.02 -7.24 -8.95
C ARG A 30 -15.21 -7.59 -7.71
N MET A 31 -15.80 -7.45 -6.53
CA MET A 31 -15.09 -7.69 -5.27
C MET A 31 -14.65 -9.15 -5.14
N SER A 32 -15.50 -10.10 -5.55
CA SER A 32 -15.13 -11.52 -5.59
C SER A 32 -13.98 -11.79 -6.57
N GLY A 33 -13.98 -11.14 -7.72
CA GLY A 33 -12.89 -11.23 -8.70
C GLY A 33 -11.56 -10.71 -8.14
N VAL A 34 -11.56 -9.54 -7.52
CA VAL A 34 -10.37 -8.96 -6.89
C VAL A 34 -9.89 -9.86 -5.74
N ALA A 35 -10.78 -10.30 -4.85
CA ALA A 35 -10.40 -11.18 -3.73
C ALA A 35 -9.82 -12.52 -4.21
N THR A 36 -10.43 -13.14 -5.21
CA THR A 36 -9.95 -14.41 -5.80
C THR A 36 -8.58 -14.25 -6.44
N ASN A 37 -8.37 -13.17 -7.20
CA ASN A 37 -7.08 -12.90 -7.82
C ASN A 37 -6.01 -12.63 -6.76
N THR A 38 -6.33 -11.84 -5.73
CA THR A 38 -5.43 -11.60 -4.60
C THR A 38 -5.05 -12.89 -3.90
N GLN A 39 -6.02 -13.76 -3.61
CA GLN A 39 -5.76 -15.05 -2.97
C GLN A 39 -4.77 -15.91 -3.79
N ARG A 40 -4.88 -15.91 -5.12
CA ARG A 40 -3.91 -16.61 -5.99
C ARG A 40 -2.51 -16.06 -5.81
N TRP A 41 -2.34 -14.74 -5.86
CA TRP A 41 -1.04 -14.09 -5.65
C TRP A 41 -0.46 -14.37 -4.27
N VAL A 42 -1.27 -14.28 -3.21
CA VAL A 42 -0.84 -14.60 -1.84
C VAL A 42 -0.39 -16.06 -1.73
N SER A 43 -1.11 -16.99 -2.37
CA SER A 43 -0.74 -18.41 -2.36
C SER A 43 0.56 -18.70 -3.10
N GLU A 44 0.83 -18.00 -4.21
CA GLU A 44 2.06 -18.15 -5.00
C GLU A 44 3.27 -17.45 -4.33
N ALA A 45 3.03 -16.31 -3.68
CA ALA A 45 4.09 -15.51 -3.06
C ALA A 45 4.64 -16.11 -1.76
N ARG A 46 3.96 -17.10 -1.18
CA ARG A 46 4.36 -17.79 0.06
C ARG A 46 4.60 -16.81 1.20
N ASP A 47 5.88 -16.57 1.57
CA ASP A 47 6.31 -15.73 2.70
C ASP A 47 6.40 -14.24 2.34
N ILE A 48 6.08 -13.86 1.11
CA ILE A 48 6.10 -12.46 0.66
C ILE A 48 4.71 -11.86 0.78
N GLY A 49 4.59 -10.75 1.51
CA GLY A 49 3.33 -10.02 1.62
C GLY A 49 2.92 -9.36 0.29
N ILE A 50 1.70 -9.63 -0.15
CA ILE A 50 1.11 -9.00 -1.33
C ILE A 50 0.28 -7.80 -0.88
N ALA A 51 0.66 -6.61 -1.31
CA ALA A 51 0.00 -5.36 -0.93
C ALA A 51 -0.64 -4.65 -2.13
N CYS A 52 -1.81 -4.04 -1.93
CA CYS A 52 -2.45 -3.30 -2.99
C CYS A 52 -1.95 -1.85 -3.08
N THR A 53 -2.03 -1.30 -4.27
CA THR A 53 -1.81 0.13 -4.54
C THR A 53 -3.03 0.99 -4.15
N ARG A 54 -2.87 2.31 -4.15
CA ARG A 54 -3.97 3.28 -4.10
C ARG A 54 -4.55 3.62 -5.49
N LYS A 55 -3.87 3.19 -6.55
CA LYS A 55 -4.31 3.38 -7.94
C LYS A 55 -5.35 2.31 -8.28
N THR A 56 -6.56 2.46 -7.74
CA THR A 56 -7.69 1.54 -7.92
C THR A 56 -8.93 2.32 -8.34
N ASP A 57 -9.80 1.70 -9.13
CA ASP A 57 -10.99 2.36 -9.66
C ASP A 57 -12.04 2.62 -8.56
N TRP A 58 -12.19 1.68 -7.65
CA TRP A 58 -13.22 1.71 -6.61
C TRP A 58 -12.67 2.00 -5.19
N GLY A 59 -11.45 2.48 -5.11
CA GLY A 59 -10.84 2.95 -3.87
C GLY A 59 -10.89 1.92 -2.74
N LEU A 60 -11.59 2.25 -1.66
CA LEU A 60 -11.67 1.41 -0.46
C LEU A 60 -12.37 0.06 -0.69
N LEU A 61 -13.29 -0.04 -1.64
CA LEU A 61 -13.94 -1.32 -1.96
C LEU A 61 -12.94 -2.32 -2.56
N ASP A 62 -12.08 -1.87 -3.47
CA ASP A 62 -11.01 -2.71 -4.02
C ASP A 62 -10.02 -3.13 -2.92
N LYS A 63 -9.67 -2.22 -2.01
CA LYS A 63 -8.80 -2.53 -0.86
C LYS A 63 -9.44 -3.54 0.09
N TRP A 64 -10.73 -3.42 0.35
CA TRP A 64 -11.47 -4.39 1.15
C TRP A 64 -11.45 -5.77 0.49
N ALA A 65 -11.67 -5.83 -0.82
CA ALA A 65 -11.61 -7.09 -1.57
C ALA A 65 -10.19 -7.72 -1.54
N VAL A 66 -9.13 -6.90 -1.62
CA VAL A 66 -7.75 -7.37 -1.42
C VAL A 66 -7.55 -7.96 -0.04
N HIS A 67 -8.04 -7.29 1.01
CA HIS A 67 -7.98 -7.79 2.39
C HIS A 67 -8.69 -9.15 2.54
N VAL A 68 -9.90 -9.28 1.99
CA VAL A 68 -10.67 -10.54 1.99
C VAL A 68 -9.91 -11.66 1.27
N GLY A 69 -9.14 -11.34 0.22
CA GLY A 69 -8.26 -12.28 -0.49
C GLY A 69 -6.97 -12.62 0.25
N GLY A 70 -6.73 -12.09 1.46
CA GLY A 70 -5.54 -12.34 2.27
C GLY A 70 -4.38 -11.39 1.97
N GLY A 71 -4.58 -10.37 1.14
CA GLY A 71 -3.58 -9.35 0.85
C GLY A 71 -3.56 -8.21 1.88
N LEU A 72 -2.50 -7.43 1.84
CA LEU A 72 -2.30 -6.25 2.67
C LEU A 72 -2.92 -5.02 1.99
N THR A 73 -3.63 -4.21 2.75
CA THR A 73 -4.26 -2.99 2.23
C THR A 73 -3.27 -1.86 1.98
N HIS A 74 -2.05 -1.95 2.52
CA HIS A 74 -1.13 -0.83 2.57
C HIS A 74 -1.84 0.38 3.20
N ARG A 75 -1.45 1.62 2.90
CA ARG A 75 -2.16 2.80 3.42
C ARG A 75 -3.53 2.98 2.75
N LEU A 76 -4.55 3.24 3.52
CA LEU A 76 -5.89 3.56 3.04
C LEU A 76 -5.96 5.03 2.60
N SER A 77 -5.30 5.91 3.35
CA SER A 77 -5.20 7.34 3.12
C SER A 77 -3.75 7.84 3.15
N ARG A 78 -3.55 9.13 2.94
CA ARG A 78 -2.23 9.76 3.10
C ARG A 78 -1.83 9.93 4.56
N ALA A 79 -2.79 9.89 5.48
CA ALA A 79 -2.56 10.05 6.91
C ALA A 79 -2.07 8.77 7.59
N ASP A 80 -2.34 7.60 7.00
CA ASP A 80 -1.98 6.31 7.64
C ASP A 80 -0.48 5.99 7.52
N ALA A 81 0.17 6.49 6.48
CA ALA A 81 1.60 6.30 6.30
C ALA A 81 2.23 7.49 5.59
N LEU A 82 3.32 7.97 6.11
CA LEU A 82 4.17 8.92 5.39
C LEU A 82 4.81 8.21 4.20
N MET A 83 4.71 8.80 3.02
CA MET A 83 5.40 8.32 1.84
C MET A 83 6.15 9.47 1.20
N ILE A 84 7.45 9.31 1.13
CA ILE A 84 8.35 10.26 0.46
C ILE A 84 8.69 9.70 -0.92
N LYS A 85 8.58 10.55 -1.93
CA LYS A 85 8.83 10.27 -3.34
C LYS A 85 9.81 11.27 -3.92
N GLU A 86 10.27 11.01 -5.15
CA GLU A 86 11.16 11.92 -5.88
C GLU A 86 10.66 13.37 -5.89
N ASN A 87 9.37 13.57 -6.11
CA ASN A 87 8.77 14.92 -6.14
C ASN A 87 8.80 15.64 -4.80
N ASP A 88 8.93 14.91 -3.70
CA ASP A 88 8.99 15.49 -2.36
C ASP A 88 10.43 15.92 -2.01
N LEU A 89 11.45 15.32 -2.63
CA LEU A 89 12.87 15.58 -2.32
C LEU A 89 13.26 17.04 -2.57
N ALA A 90 12.74 17.66 -3.62
CA ALA A 90 13.00 19.06 -3.92
C ALA A 90 12.58 20.00 -2.78
N SER A 91 11.51 19.63 -2.06
CA SER A 91 11.00 20.40 -0.92
C SER A 91 11.67 20.02 0.39
N LEU A 92 12.01 18.75 0.58
CA LEU A 92 12.57 18.22 1.82
C LEU A 92 14.09 18.40 1.91
N ALA A 93 14.78 18.47 0.76
CA ALA A 93 16.21 18.65 0.65
C ALA A 93 16.56 19.75 -0.35
N PRO A 94 16.14 21.00 -0.10
CA PRO A 94 16.33 22.10 -1.05
C PRO A 94 17.80 22.37 -1.33
N GLY A 95 18.14 22.57 -2.61
CA GLY A 95 19.50 22.87 -3.05
C GLY A 95 20.46 21.69 -3.12
N ILE A 96 19.99 20.48 -2.83
CA ILE A 96 20.77 19.25 -2.95
C ILE A 96 20.44 18.60 -4.30
N SER A 97 21.42 18.57 -5.20
CA SER A 97 21.28 17.95 -6.53
C SER A 97 21.63 16.46 -6.57
N ASP A 98 22.42 15.99 -5.61
CA ASP A 98 22.70 14.57 -5.46
C ASP A 98 21.53 13.86 -4.78
N GLU A 99 20.84 13.00 -5.52
CA GLU A 99 19.62 12.35 -5.06
C GLU A 99 19.84 11.41 -3.87
N CYS A 100 20.99 10.74 -3.77
CA CYS A 100 21.30 9.87 -2.63
C CYS A 100 21.43 10.70 -1.35
N THR A 101 22.13 11.85 -1.42
CA THR A 101 22.22 12.80 -0.31
C THR A 101 20.85 13.39 0.03
N ALA A 102 20.05 13.76 -0.98
CA ALA A 102 18.71 14.31 -0.80
C ALA A 102 17.79 13.32 -0.06
N VAL A 103 17.83 12.04 -0.40
CA VAL A 103 17.09 10.98 0.31
C VAL A 103 17.52 10.90 1.77
N GLY A 104 18.83 10.90 2.04
CA GLY A 104 19.34 10.88 3.42
C GLY A 104 18.87 12.08 4.25
N VAL A 105 18.87 13.28 3.66
CA VAL A 105 18.39 14.51 4.31
C VAL A 105 16.87 14.45 4.55
N ALA A 106 16.10 13.99 3.57
CA ALA A 106 14.66 13.84 3.70
C ALA A 106 14.30 12.85 4.82
N VAL A 107 15.00 11.71 4.89
CA VAL A 107 14.83 10.73 5.98
C VAL A 107 15.17 11.34 7.33
N ALA A 108 16.25 12.11 7.44
CA ALA A 108 16.65 12.76 8.69
C ALA A 108 15.62 13.76 9.22
N GLY A 109 14.79 14.32 8.35
CA GLY A 109 13.72 15.25 8.71
C GLY A 109 12.39 14.60 9.14
N ILE A 110 12.30 13.27 9.18
CA ILE A 110 11.08 12.57 9.53
C ILE A 110 10.84 12.63 11.03
N ASP A 111 9.68 13.15 11.42
CA ASP A 111 9.18 13.11 12.79
C ASP A 111 8.08 12.03 12.90
N MET A 112 8.44 10.89 13.45
CA MET A 112 7.51 9.78 13.66
C MET A 112 6.47 10.06 14.74
N ALA A 113 6.77 10.91 15.70
CA ALA A 113 5.85 11.19 16.81
C ALA A 113 4.59 11.93 16.34
N SER A 114 4.63 12.55 15.18
CA SER A 114 3.56 13.43 14.72
C SER A 114 2.61 12.82 13.68
N HIS A 115 2.94 11.70 12.97
CA HIS A 115 2.23 11.55 11.70
C HIS A 115 1.92 10.17 11.14
N ALA A 116 2.52 9.06 11.54
CA ALA A 116 2.26 7.85 10.77
C ALA A 116 2.57 6.56 11.53
N GLU A 117 1.81 5.54 11.27
CA GLU A 117 2.07 4.20 11.79
C GLU A 117 3.32 3.56 11.14
N PHE A 118 3.69 4.00 9.94
CA PHE A 118 4.91 3.56 9.25
C PHE A 118 5.33 4.55 8.17
N VAL A 119 6.59 4.46 7.75
CA VAL A 119 7.19 5.30 6.71
C VAL A 119 7.52 4.47 5.48
N VAL A 120 7.28 5.03 4.31
CA VAL A 120 7.65 4.46 3.01
C VAL A 120 8.54 5.47 2.27
N ILE A 121 9.69 5.04 1.81
CA ILE A 121 10.56 5.81 0.92
C ILE A 121 10.58 5.12 -0.44
N GLU A 122 10.18 5.84 -1.48
CA GLU A 122 10.32 5.39 -2.87
C GLU A 122 11.76 5.66 -3.32
N VAL A 123 12.44 4.61 -3.76
CA VAL A 123 13.84 4.64 -4.20
C VAL A 123 13.95 4.03 -5.60
N ARG A 124 14.88 4.56 -6.42
CA ARG A 124 15.03 4.19 -7.83
C ARG A 124 16.35 3.50 -8.13
N ASP A 125 17.24 3.45 -7.17
CA ASP A 125 18.52 2.77 -7.27
C ASP A 125 19.06 2.32 -5.91
N GLU A 126 20.12 1.53 -5.95
CA GLU A 126 20.78 0.99 -4.76
C GLU A 126 21.35 2.09 -3.86
N CYS A 127 21.92 3.16 -4.45
CA CYS A 127 22.49 4.26 -3.69
C CYS A 127 21.44 4.94 -2.81
N GLN A 128 20.27 5.23 -3.37
CA GLN A 128 19.14 5.81 -2.63
C GLN A 128 18.65 4.86 -1.53
N ALA A 129 18.53 3.56 -1.84
CA ALA A 129 18.12 2.55 -0.88
C ALA A 129 19.07 2.47 0.31
N LEU A 130 20.38 2.43 0.05
CA LEU A 130 21.39 2.41 1.08
C LEU A 130 21.45 3.73 1.89
N ALA A 131 21.29 4.88 1.23
CA ALA A 131 21.24 6.17 1.90
C ALA A 131 20.04 6.25 2.88
N ALA A 132 18.86 5.84 2.42
CA ALA A 132 17.64 5.79 3.25
C ALA A 132 17.82 4.86 4.46
N SER A 133 18.29 3.64 4.21
CA SER A 133 18.47 2.61 5.22
C SER A 133 19.46 3.03 6.30
N ARG A 134 20.66 3.47 5.91
CA ARG A 134 21.69 3.91 6.85
C ARG A 134 21.23 5.09 7.70
N LYS A 135 20.56 6.07 7.06
CA LYS A 135 20.08 7.24 7.79
C LYS A 135 18.96 6.89 8.76
N TRP A 136 18.07 5.99 8.37
CA TRP A 136 17.03 5.50 9.27
C TRP A 136 17.61 4.77 10.48
N ASP A 137 18.58 3.88 10.27
CA ASP A 137 19.26 3.16 11.35
C ASP A 137 19.97 4.12 12.34
N GLU A 138 20.69 5.14 11.81
CA GLU A 138 21.28 6.18 12.65
C GLU A 138 20.22 6.90 13.52
N MET A 139 19.09 7.25 12.95
CA MET A 139 18.00 7.90 13.68
C MET A 139 17.43 6.99 14.76
N GLN A 140 17.17 5.71 14.45
CA GLN A 140 16.65 4.75 15.42
C GLN A 140 17.61 4.53 16.59
N ILE A 141 18.91 4.42 16.32
CA ILE A 141 19.92 4.31 17.37
C ILE A 141 19.92 5.55 18.27
N ASN A 142 19.87 6.75 17.71
CA ASN A 142 19.90 8.01 18.45
C ASN A 142 18.64 8.22 19.31
N LEU A 143 17.50 7.73 18.85
CA LEU A 143 16.21 7.86 19.53
C LEU A 143 15.91 6.67 20.48
N GLY A 144 16.77 5.64 20.49
CA GLY A 144 16.51 4.39 21.22
C GLY A 144 15.31 3.62 20.66
N GLY A 145 14.98 3.85 19.38
CA GLY A 145 13.86 3.23 18.68
C GLY A 145 14.25 1.90 18.01
N CYS A 146 13.23 1.22 17.50
CA CYS A 146 13.39 0.01 16.68
C CYS A 146 12.37 -0.04 15.54
N GLU A 147 11.88 1.10 15.12
CA GLU A 147 10.88 1.20 14.07
C GLU A 147 11.45 0.86 12.70
N ARG A 148 10.60 0.34 11.82
CA ARG A 148 10.99 -0.10 10.47
C ARG A 148 10.56 0.91 9.43
N ILE A 149 11.39 1.07 8.41
CA ILE A 149 11.08 1.79 7.19
C ILE A 149 10.75 0.78 6.08
N VAL A 150 9.86 1.16 5.17
CA VAL A 150 9.58 0.41 3.96
C VAL A 150 10.28 1.10 2.78
N LEU A 151 11.20 0.40 2.13
CA LEU A 151 11.79 0.84 0.87
C LEU A 151 10.93 0.32 -0.28
N LEU A 152 10.34 1.24 -1.03
CA LEU A 152 9.56 0.93 -2.22
C LEU A 152 10.47 1.07 -3.44
N LEU A 153 10.85 -0.05 -4.04
CA LEU A 153 11.67 -0.09 -5.25
C LEU A 153 10.82 0.30 -6.45
N ASP A 154 11.10 1.46 -7.04
CA ASP A 154 10.36 1.98 -8.18
C ASP A 154 11.21 1.95 -9.44
N ASN A 155 10.68 1.38 -10.52
CA ASN A 155 11.35 1.25 -11.82
C ASN A 155 12.73 0.56 -11.78
N MET A 156 12.98 -0.29 -10.79
CA MET A 156 14.18 -1.12 -10.69
C MET A 156 13.97 -2.46 -11.38
N THR A 157 15.00 -2.96 -12.06
CA THR A 157 15.01 -4.32 -12.62
C THR A 157 15.42 -5.33 -11.54
N PRO A 158 14.85 -6.54 -11.56
CA PRO A 158 15.26 -7.60 -10.63
C PRO A 158 16.54 -8.29 -11.17
N ASP A 159 17.67 -7.61 -11.09
CA ASP A 159 18.98 -8.19 -11.50
C ASP A 159 19.77 -8.68 -10.27
#